data_0ff567b808e37843583d493d674c4f05
#
_entry.id   0ff567b808e37843583d493d674c4f05
#
_cell.length_a   1.000
_cell.length_b   1.000
_cell.length_c   1.000
_cell.angle_alpha   90.00
_cell.angle_beta   90.00
_cell.angle_gamma   90.00
#
_symmetry.space_group_name_H-M   'P 1'
#
loop_
_entity.id
_entity.type
_entity.pdbx_description
1 polymer ?
#
loop_
_entity_poly.entity_id
_entity_poly.type
_entity_poly.pdbx_seq_one_letter_code
_entity_poly.pdbx_strand_id
1 'polypeptide(L)'
;MIVSQILKSKGSQVHTVSKKTSIIEVACLLASKRIGATVIIDQNRSVEGIISERDIVRGLSKYGAKVLDMPVEDLMTKNVITRGVESQIDDLRREMTNSRIRHLPILDNGKLVGLISIGDVVKNRVEELQAEGDMLRKYIATG
;
A
#
# COMPACT_ATOMS: atom_id res chain seq x y z
N MET A 1 0.11 -15.61 -8.94
CA MET A 1 0.54 -15.44 -7.54
C MET A 1 -0.53 -14.72 -6.76
N ILE A 2 -0.78 -15.13 -5.54
CA ILE A 2 -1.74 -14.50 -4.65
C ILE A 2 -1.04 -13.58 -3.64
N VAL A 3 -1.82 -12.67 -3.06
CA VAL A 3 -1.33 -11.62 -2.14
C VAL A 3 -0.57 -12.21 -0.94
N SER A 4 -1.08 -13.30 -0.35
CA SER A 4 -0.43 -13.92 0.81
C SER A 4 1.02 -14.34 0.53
N GLN A 5 1.34 -14.73 -0.68
CA GLN A 5 2.70 -15.09 -1.09
C GLN A 5 3.64 -13.88 -1.11
N ILE A 6 3.15 -12.73 -1.59
CA ILE A 6 3.93 -11.48 -1.55
C ILE A 6 4.15 -11.02 -0.11
N LEU A 7 3.13 -11.11 0.74
CA LEU A 7 3.26 -10.72 2.15
C LEU A 7 4.28 -11.57 2.89
N LYS A 8 4.38 -12.86 2.58
CA LYS A 8 5.42 -13.73 3.14
C LYS A 8 6.82 -13.28 2.74
N SER A 9 7.00 -12.90 1.47
CA SER A 9 8.29 -12.49 0.93
C SER A 9 8.71 -11.09 1.43
N LYS A 10 7.78 -10.15 1.39
CA LYS A 10 8.02 -8.74 1.76
C LYS A 10 8.00 -8.52 3.28
N GLY A 11 7.32 -9.39 4.02
CA GLY A 11 6.97 -9.18 5.42
C GLY A 11 5.59 -8.55 5.54
N SER A 12 4.91 -8.88 6.64
CA SER A 12 3.55 -8.41 6.90
C SER A 12 3.48 -7.20 7.82
N GLN A 13 4.64 -6.63 8.19
CA GLN A 13 4.67 -5.46 9.04
C GLN A 13 4.12 -4.24 8.29
N VAL A 14 3.09 -3.62 8.86
CA VAL A 14 2.46 -2.42 8.30
C VAL A 14 2.58 -1.30 9.33
N HIS A 15 3.10 -0.16 8.89
CA HIS A 15 3.12 1.04 9.72
C HIS A 15 1.74 1.68 9.68
N THR A 16 1.14 1.86 10.86
CA THR A 16 -0.21 2.41 10.99
C THR A 16 -0.21 3.56 11.98
N VAL A 17 -1.24 4.39 11.89
CA VAL A 17 -1.48 5.49 12.83
C VAL A 17 -2.94 5.50 13.22
N SER A 18 -3.27 6.23 14.31
CA SER A 18 -4.64 6.47 14.71
C SER A 18 -5.17 7.74 14.03
N LYS A 19 -6.49 7.90 14.00
CA LYS A 19 -7.15 9.04 13.34
C LYS A 19 -6.80 10.40 13.95
N LYS A 20 -6.33 10.43 15.20
CA LYS A 20 -5.95 11.66 15.89
C LYS A 20 -4.48 12.03 15.72
N THR A 21 -3.68 11.19 15.08
CA THR A 21 -2.28 11.48 14.79
C THR A 21 -2.19 12.73 13.91
N SER A 22 -1.28 13.65 14.25
CA SER A 22 -1.11 14.89 13.48
C SER A 22 -0.44 14.62 12.14
N ILE A 23 -0.70 15.49 11.18
CA ILE A 23 -0.09 15.37 9.85
C ILE A 23 1.44 15.46 9.92
N ILE A 24 2.01 16.30 10.81
CA ILE A 24 3.46 16.37 10.95
C ILE A 24 4.03 15.03 11.44
N GLU A 25 3.37 14.35 12.37
CA GLU A 25 3.80 13.02 12.83
C GLU A 25 3.73 12.00 11.70
N VAL A 26 2.67 12.06 10.88
CA VAL A 26 2.54 11.19 9.70
C VAL A 26 3.67 11.46 8.71
N ALA A 27 3.95 12.73 8.41
CA ALA A 27 5.05 13.10 7.50
C ALA A 27 6.39 12.57 7.99
N CYS A 28 6.66 12.68 9.29
CA CYS A 28 7.88 12.15 9.90
C CYS A 28 7.96 10.63 9.79
N LEU A 29 6.83 9.93 9.99
CA LEU A 29 6.77 8.48 9.84
C LEU A 29 7.10 8.06 8.40
N LEU A 30 6.44 8.69 7.42
CA LEU A 30 6.67 8.37 6.00
C LEU A 30 8.13 8.59 5.61
N ALA A 31 8.71 9.70 6.04
CA ALA A 31 10.11 10.03 5.74
C ALA A 31 11.07 9.05 6.42
N SER A 32 10.89 8.76 7.71
CA SER A 32 11.80 7.91 8.47
C SER A 32 11.76 6.44 8.01
N LYS A 33 10.61 5.95 7.59
CA LYS A 33 10.43 4.58 7.10
C LYS A 33 10.59 4.45 5.58
N ARG A 34 10.77 5.56 4.88
CA ARG A 34 10.90 5.61 3.41
C ARG A 34 9.72 4.95 2.72
N ILE A 35 8.52 5.27 3.16
CA ILE A 35 7.26 4.76 2.60
C ILE A 35 6.42 5.92 2.09
N GLY A 36 5.56 5.64 1.11
CA GLY A 36 4.74 6.66 0.46
C GLY A 36 3.33 6.79 1.01
N ALA A 37 2.91 5.88 1.89
CA ALA A 37 1.57 5.90 2.47
C ALA A 37 1.54 5.14 3.79
N THR A 38 0.55 5.47 4.62
CA THR A 38 0.27 4.72 5.84
C THR A 38 -1.24 4.55 6.00
N VAL A 39 -1.64 3.54 6.76
CA VAL A 39 -3.04 3.19 6.97
C VAL A 39 -3.46 3.66 8.36
N ILE A 40 -4.64 4.24 8.42
CA ILE A 40 -5.26 4.68 9.67
C ILE A 40 -6.20 3.56 10.13
N ILE A 41 -5.97 3.05 11.31
CA ILE A 41 -6.76 1.95 11.88
C ILE A 41 -7.34 2.34 13.24
N ASP A 42 -8.41 1.64 13.62
CA ASP A 42 -8.96 1.71 14.95
C ASP A 42 -8.31 0.67 15.89
N GLN A 43 -8.82 0.56 17.11
CA GLN A 43 -8.31 -0.37 18.13
C GLN A 43 -8.48 -1.85 17.71
N ASN A 44 -9.43 -2.13 16.83
CA ASN A 44 -9.71 -3.49 16.34
C ASN A 44 -8.98 -3.83 15.04
N ARG A 45 -8.05 -2.97 14.61
CA ARG A 45 -7.33 -3.08 13.33
C ARG A 45 -8.22 -2.96 12.10
N SER A 46 -9.40 -2.36 12.24
CA SER A 46 -10.25 -2.02 11.11
C SER A 46 -9.69 -0.77 10.42
N VAL A 47 -9.68 -0.78 9.10
CA VAL A 47 -9.17 0.34 8.32
C VAL A 47 -10.17 1.50 8.34
N GLU A 48 -9.75 2.65 8.86
CA GLU A 48 -10.54 3.88 8.86
C GLU A 48 -10.21 4.80 7.70
N GLY A 49 -8.98 4.71 7.20
CA GLY A 49 -8.53 5.54 6.11
C GLY A 49 -7.14 5.18 5.65
N ILE A 50 -6.71 5.86 4.59
CA ILE A 50 -5.34 5.79 4.08
C ILE A 50 -4.89 7.20 3.75
N ILE A 51 -3.61 7.48 3.98
CA ILE A 51 -3.00 8.75 3.63
C ILE A 51 -1.68 8.52 2.93
N SER A 52 -1.46 9.28 1.85
CA SER A 52 -0.22 9.24 1.08
C SER A 52 0.52 10.57 1.17
N GLU A 53 1.78 10.56 0.75
CA GLU A 53 2.56 11.79 0.64
C GLU A 53 1.89 12.81 -0.29
N ARG A 54 1.17 12.36 -1.32
CA ARG A 54 0.40 13.25 -2.21
C ARG A 54 -0.73 13.96 -1.49
N ASP A 55 -1.42 13.27 -0.59
CA ASP A 55 -2.48 13.87 0.21
C ASP A 55 -1.92 14.98 1.09
N ILE A 56 -0.73 14.78 1.65
CA ILE A 56 -0.07 15.79 2.47
C ILE A 56 0.32 17.00 1.63
N VAL A 57 0.87 16.77 0.44
CA VAL A 57 1.23 17.87 -0.49
C VAL A 57 -0.01 18.67 -0.89
N ARG A 58 -1.11 18.00 -1.21
CA ARG A 58 -2.38 18.66 -1.52
C ARG A 58 -2.90 19.47 -0.33
N GLY A 59 -2.80 18.92 0.87
CA GLY A 59 -3.19 19.61 2.09
C GLY A 59 -2.36 20.87 2.34
N LEU A 60 -1.05 20.78 2.14
CA LEU A 60 -0.18 21.97 2.22
C LEU A 60 -0.56 23.04 1.21
N SER A 61 -0.90 22.64 0.00
CA SER A 61 -1.34 23.58 -1.03
C SER A 61 -2.65 24.26 -0.68
N LYS A 62 -3.59 23.52 -0.06
CA LYS A 62 -4.93 24.00 0.26
C LYS A 62 -4.98 24.83 1.54
N TYR A 63 -4.29 24.36 2.59
CA TYR A 63 -4.41 24.93 3.95
C TYR A 63 -3.16 25.68 4.42
N GLY A 64 -2.06 25.59 3.69
CA GLY A 64 -0.78 26.15 4.13
C GLY A 64 -0.18 25.36 5.31
N ALA A 65 0.74 25.99 6.02
CA ALA A 65 1.47 25.33 7.11
C ALA A 65 0.60 24.81 8.25
N LYS A 66 -0.59 25.36 8.46
CA LYS A 66 -1.50 24.90 9.51
C LYS A 66 -1.95 23.46 9.35
N VAL A 67 -1.83 22.89 8.13
CA VAL A 67 -2.17 21.48 7.91
C VAL A 67 -1.34 20.54 8.81
N LEU A 68 -0.13 20.93 9.15
CA LEU A 68 0.80 20.11 9.94
C LEU A 68 0.26 19.80 11.34
N ASP A 69 -0.55 20.68 11.90
CA ASP A 69 -1.18 20.51 13.22
C ASP A 69 -2.54 19.84 13.17
N MET A 70 -3.08 19.61 11.97
CA MET A 70 -4.37 18.96 11.80
C MET A 70 -4.27 17.46 12.05
N PRO A 71 -5.34 16.81 12.57
CA PRO A 71 -5.35 15.36 12.69
C PRO A 71 -5.48 14.71 11.33
N VAL A 72 -4.89 13.52 11.18
CA VAL A 72 -4.87 12.80 9.90
C VAL A 72 -6.27 12.50 9.37
N GLU A 73 -7.27 12.35 10.27
CA GLU A 73 -8.66 12.09 9.85
C GLU A 73 -9.24 13.20 8.98
N ASP A 74 -8.72 14.43 9.09
CA ASP A 74 -9.20 15.56 8.28
C ASP A 74 -8.65 15.53 6.84
N LEU A 75 -7.59 14.77 6.60
CA LEU A 75 -6.92 14.71 5.30
C LEU A 75 -6.99 13.33 4.63
N MET A 76 -7.17 12.28 5.39
CA MET A 76 -7.15 10.91 4.88
C MET A 76 -8.27 10.61 3.89
N THR A 77 -8.04 9.67 2.99
CA THR A 77 -9.08 9.08 2.15
C THR A 77 -9.86 8.07 3.00
N LYS A 78 -11.17 8.24 3.10
CA LYS A 78 -12.04 7.40 3.95
C LYS A 78 -12.61 6.19 3.22
N ASN A 79 -12.90 6.33 1.93
CA ASN A 79 -13.41 5.22 1.11
C ASN A 79 -12.24 4.42 0.57
N VAL A 80 -11.65 3.59 1.43
CA VAL A 80 -10.44 2.84 1.12
C VAL A 80 -10.80 1.58 0.35
N ILE A 81 -10.16 1.41 -0.81
CA ILE A 81 -10.25 0.16 -1.56
C ILE A 81 -9.31 -0.84 -0.91
N THR A 82 -9.83 -1.99 -0.52
CA THR A 82 -9.08 -3.07 0.13
C THR A 82 -9.25 -4.39 -0.61
N ARG A 83 -8.36 -5.34 -0.35
CA ARG A 83 -8.44 -6.70 -0.89
C ARG A 83 -8.09 -7.71 0.19
N GLY A 84 -8.50 -8.94 -0.01
CA GLY A 84 -8.20 -10.05 0.92
C GLY A 84 -6.90 -10.75 0.57
N VAL A 85 -6.41 -11.56 1.50
CA VAL A 85 -5.14 -12.31 1.36
C VAL A 85 -5.16 -13.33 0.22
N GLU A 86 -6.33 -13.79 -0.19
CA GLU A 86 -6.50 -14.76 -1.28
C GLU A 86 -6.61 -14.12 -2.66
N SER A 87 -6.59 -12.79 -2.74
CA SER A 87 -6.71 -12.08 -4.01
C SER A 87 -5.51 -12.37 -4.91
N GLN A 88 -5.75 -12.41 -6.21
CA GLN A 88 -4.70 -12.54 -7.21
C GLN A 88 -4.00 -11.19 -7.39
N ILE A 89 -2.69 -11.23 -7.58
CA ILE A 89 -1.90 -10.01 -7.79
C ILE A 89 -2.34 -9.27 -9.06
N ASP A 90 -2.73 -9.99 -10.10
CA ASP A 90 -3.24 -9.35 -11.31
C ASP A 90 -4.51 -8.53 -11.07
N ASP A 91 -5.37 -8.96 -10.16
CA ASP A 91 -6.56 -8.21 -9.78
C ASP A 91 -6.19 -6.90 -9.07
N LEU A 92 -5.18 -6.95 -8.21
CA LEU A 92 -4.65 -5.74 -7.56
C LEU A 92 -4.07 -4.77 -8.60
N ARG A 93 -3.30 -5.28 -9.54
CA ARG A 93 -2.72 -4.47 -10.61
C ARG A 93 -3.80 -3.74 -11.41
N ARG A 94 -4.86 -4.45 -11.79
CA ARG A 94 -5.99 -3.85 -12.50
C ARG A 94 -6.69 -2.79 -11.66
N GLU A 95 -6.93 -3.08 -10.38
CA GLU A 95 -7.57 -2.12 -9.47
C GLU A 95 -6.73 -0.86 -9.32
N MET A 96 -5.43 -1.00 -9.12
CA MET A 96 -4.52 0.14 -9.02
C MET A 96 -4.54 1.00 -10.29
N THR A 97 -4.57 0.37 -11.45
CA THR A 97 -4.62 1.07 -12.74
C THR A 97 -5.97 1.77 -12.93
N ASN A 98 -7.07 1.05 -12.71
CA ASN A 98 -8.42 1.57 -12.97
C ASN A 98 -8.82 2.67 -11.98
N SER A 99 -8.46 2.52 -10.73
CA SER A 99 -8.80 3.46 -9.66
C SER A 99 -7.70 4.50 -9.41
N ARG A 100 -6.59 4.42 -10.12
CA ARG A 100 -5.44 5.33 -10.01
C ARG A 100 -4.92 5.43 -8.58
N ILE A 101 -4.81 4.29 -7.93
CA ILE A 101 -4.27 4.17 -6.57
C ILE A 101 -2.96 3.39 -6.60
N ARG A 102 -2.07 3.65 -5.64
CA ARG A 102 -0.74 3.06 -5.58
C ARG A 102 -0.53 2.16 -4.39
N HIS A 103 -1.50 2.09 -3.50
CA HIS A 103 -1.44 1.31 -2.27
C HIS A 103 -2.78 0.66 -2.03
N LEU A 104 -2.77 -0.62 -1.68
CA LEU A 104 -3.96 -1.40 -1.36
C LEU A 104 -3.76 -2.08 -0.01
N PRO A 105 -4.52 -1.68 1.01
CA PRO A 105 -4.53 -2.42 2.27
C PRO A 105 -5.12 -3.81 2.07
N ILE A 106 -4.50 -4.79 2.73
CA ILE A 106 -4.90 -6.19 2.67
C ILE A 106 -5.52 -6.57 4.01
N LEU A 107 -6.70 -7.14 3.93
CA LEU A 107 -7.47 -7.55 5.11
C LEU A 107 -7.56 -9.07 5.19
N ASP A 108 -7.61 -9.56 6.42
CA ASP A 108 -7.96 -10.94 6.75
C ASP A 108 -9.00 -10.88 7.87
N ASN A 109 -10.19 -11.42 7.62
CA ASN A 109 -11.32 -11.35 8.56
C ASN A 109 -11.64 -9.90 8.99
N GLY A 110 -11.56 -8.96 8.06
CA GLY A 110 -11.85 -7.55 8.29
C GLY A 110 -10.74 -6.77 8.98
N LYS A 111 -9.61 -7.40 9.30
CA LYS A 111 -8.49 -6.76 9.99
C LYS A 111 -7.30 -6.55 9.06
N LEU A 112 -6.62 -5.44 9.22
CA LEU A 112 -5.45 -5.12 8.42
C LEU A 112 -4.30 -6.10 8.71
N VAL A 113 -3.80 -6.75 7.67
CA VAL A 113 -2.67 -7.68 7.76
C VAL A 113 -1.51 -7.32 6.85
N GLY A 114 -1.68 -6.37 5.95
CA GLY A 114 -0.60 -5.99 5.05
C GLY A 114 -0.97 -4.77 4.21
N LEU A 115 0.01 -4.27 3.48
CA LEU A 115 -0.15 -3.18 2.53
C LEU A 115 0.68 -3.50 1.28
N ILE A 116 0.02 -3.56 0.14
CA ILE A 116 0.69 -3.82 -1.15
C ILE A 116 0.78 -2.50 -1.90
N SER A 117 1.99 -2.15 -2.33
CA SER A 117 2.24 -0.97 -3.15
C SER A 117 2.35 -1.32 -4.62
N ILE A 118 2.24 -0.31 -5.49
CA ILE A 118 2.51 -0.50 -6.93
C ILE A 118 3.93 -1.02 -7.17
N GLY A 119 4.89 -0.60 -6.34
CA GLY A 119 6.27 -1.12 -6.42
C GLY A 119 6.34 -2.62 -6.17
N ASP A 120 5.57 -3.13 -5.21
CA ASP A 120 5.50 -4.56 -4.93
C ASP A 120 4.94 -5.34 -6.12
N VAL A 121 3.90 -4.80 -6.77
CA VAL A 121 3.26 -5.42 -7.94
C VAL A 121 4.21 -5.43 -9.14
N VAL A 122 4.90 -4.33 -9.39
CA VAL A 122 5.88 -4.22 -10.48
C VAL A 122 7.04 -5.19 -10.27
N LYS A 123 7.59 -5.24 -9.05
CA LYS A 123 8.68 -6.16 -8.70
C LYS A 123 8.27 -7.61 -8.95
N ASN A 124 7.08 -7.99 -8.50
CA ASN A 124 6.53 -9.33 -8.71
C ASN A 124 6.42 -9.66 -10.19
N ARG A 125 5.91 -8.73 -11.02
CA ARG A 125 5.75 -8.95 -12.46
C ARG A 125 7.12 -9.11 -13.16
N VAL A 126 8.10 -8.31 -12.76
CA VAL A 126 9.46 -8.42 -13.31
C VAL A 126 10.05 -9.79 -12.97
N GLU A 127 9.93 -10.24 -11.73
CA GLU A 127 10.42 -11.57 -11.30
C GLU A 127 9.74 -12.71 -12.07
N GLU A 128 8.43 -12.64 -12.29
CA GLU A 128 7.68 -13.62 -13.09
C GLU A 128 8.20 -13.69 -14.52
N LEU A 129 8.38 -12.53 -15.16
CA LEU A 129 8.88 -12.46 -16.54
C LEU A 129 10.30 -13.00 -16.66
N GLN A 130 11.15 -12.73 -15.67
CA GLN A 130 12.51 -13.28 -15.63
C GLN A 130 12.49 -14.80 -15.50
N ALA A 131 11.67 -15.36 -14.63
CA ALA A 131 11.52 -16.80 -14.44
C ALA A 131 11.02 -17.47 -15.72
N GLU A 132 10.03 -16.90 -16.41
CA GLU A 132 9.53 -17.40 -17.70
C GLU A 132 10.64 -17.38 -18.76
N GLY A 133 11.40 -16.28 -18.82
CA GLY A 133 12.52 -16.15 -19.75
C GLY A 133 13.61 -17.18 -19.50
N ASP A 134 13.96 -17.43 -18.24
CA ASP A 134 14.96 -18.43 -17.89
C ASP A 134 14.50 -19.85 -18.22
N MET A 135 13.23 -20.17 -17.97
CA MET A 135 12.65 -21.45 -18.36
C MET A 135 12.68 -21.65 -19.87
N LEU A 136 12.34 -20.63 -20.62
CA LEU A 136 12.37 -20.68 -22.09
C LEU A 136 13.79 -20.89 -22.62
N ARG A 137 14.78 -20.20 -22.05
CA ARG A 137 16.19 -20.39 -22.41
C ARG A 137 16.66 -21.81 -22.15
N LYS A 138 16.29 -22.39 -21.01
CA LYS A 138 16.60 -23.78 -20.68
C LYS A 138 15.97 -24.73 -21.70
N TYR A 139 14.72 -24.51 -22.05
CA TYR A 139 14.01 -25.31 -23.03
C TYR A 139 14.69 -25.26 -24.41
N ILE A 140 15.08 -24.09 -24.86
CA ILE A 140 15.79 -23.90 -26.14
C ILE A 140 17.17 -24.56 -26.09
N ALA A 141 17.90 -24.44 -24.97
CA ALA A 141 19.24 -25.00 -24.82
C ALA A 141 19.26 -26.55 -24.80
N THR A 142 18.18 -27.16 -24.29
CA THR A 142 18.06 -28.62 -24.17
C THR A 142 17.29 -29.26 -25.32
N GLY A 143 16.59 -28.47 -26.07
CA GLY A 143 15.84 -28.91 -27.23
C GLY A 143 16.65 -28.86 -28.53
#